data_6bc81461eb7a432b26836182f41ade98
#
_entry.id   6bc81461eb7a432b26836182f41ade98
#
_cell.length_a   1.000
_cell.length_b   1.000
_cell.length_c   1.000
_cell.angle_alpha   90.00
_cell.angle_beta   90.00
_cell.angle_gamma   90.00
#
_symmetry.space_group_name_H-M   'P 1'
#
loop_
_entity.id
_entity.type
_entity.pdbx_description
1 polymer ?
#
loop_
_entity_poly.entity_id
_entity_poly.type
_entity_poly.pdbx_seq_one_letter_code
_entity_poly.pdbx_strand_id
1 'polypeptide(L)'
;WVFALPILMALVLGFAFRDRPPDPVPVGVVSGPVSKEITEALAASGTVKPAGFATLADGLEALRTGKIALLVEQTDALTYHLDATRPDARIARLEADAAIQRARGRVDPSPARETLVHDKGSRYIDFLLPGILGLNLMGTGIWGIGFSIVNARLKKTLKLMAATPMRKSDYLLAQMLSRFVFLVVEVGVMLAFGVAAFHVPIRGSLGLLGLVTVLGALSFAGIGLLTCARARTLEAANGLMN
;
A
#
# COMPACT_ATOMS: atom_id res chain seq x y z
N TRP A 1 10.55 16.80 10.68
CA TRP A 1 10.08 15.39 10.61
C TRP A 1 8.61 15.28 10.26
N VAL A 2 7.73 16.10 10.83
CA VAL A 2 6.26 16.02 10.64
C VAL A 2 5.88 16.12 9.14
N PHE A 3 6.57 16.94 8.37
CA PHE A 3 6.34 17.08 6.93
C PHE A 3 7.24 16.17 6.08
N ALA A 4 8.50 16.01 6.49
CA ALA A 4 9.48 15.29 5.68
C ALA A 4 9.18 13.79 5.59
N LEU A 5 8.77 13.16 6.70
CA LEU A 5 8.51 11.72 6.75
C LEU A 5 7.33 11.31 5.84
N PRO A 6 6.15 11.96 5.90
CA PRO A 6 5.03 11.62 5.01
C PRO A 6 5.35 11.82 3.54
N ILE A 7 6.05 12.91 3.19
CA ILE A 7 6.46 13.17 1.80
C ILE A 7 7.45 12.11 1.34
N LEU A 8 8.45 11.76 2.16
CA LEU A 8 9.41 10.71 1.84
C LEU A 8 8.73 9.35 1.68
N MET A 9 7.80 8.99 2.57
CA MET A 9 7.00 7.77 2.45
C MET A 9 6.17 7.78 1.16
N ALA A 10 5.51 8.88 0.85
CA ALA A 10 4.73 9.02 -0.37
C ALA A 10 5.61 8.90 -1.63
N LEU A 11 6.82 9.46 -1.62
CA LEU A 11 7.78 9.32 -2.70
C LEU A 11 8.23 7.86 -2.85
N VAL A 12 8.76 7.26 -1.78
CA VAL A 12 9.31 5.91 -1.82
C VAL A 12 8.24 4.90 -2.22
N LEU A 13 7.08 4.93 -1.56
CA LEU A 13 5.99 3.99 -1.85
C LEU A 13 5.31 4.31 -3.20
N GLY A 14 5.16 5.59 -3.55
CA GLY A 14 4.60 6.00 -4.84
C GLY A 14 5.46 5.55 -6.02
N PHE A 15 6.79 5.59 -5.89
CA PHE A 15 7.69 5.03 -6.91
C PHE A 15 7.76 3.51 -6.86
N ALA A 16 7.76 2.89 -5.67
CA ALA A 16 7.81 1.43 -5.51
C ALA A 16 6.57 0.75 -6.11
N PHE A 17 5.40 1.34 -5.92
CA PHE A 17 4.11 0.82 -6.40
C PHE A 17 3.57 1.60 -7.62
N ARG A 18 4.47 2.24 -8.37
CA ARG A 18 4.09 2.83 -9.65
C ARG A 18 3.55 1.75 -10.57
N ASP A 19 2.50 2.06 -11.35
CA ASP A 19 1.89 1.16 -12.32
C ASP A 19 2.97 0.48 -13.17
N ARG A 20 3.35 -0.73 -12.78
CA ARG A 20 4.12 -1.66 -13.61
C ARG A 20 3.13 -2.62 -14.24
N PRO A 21 3.29 -2.96 -15.51
CA PRO A 21 2.56 -4.10 -16.05
C PRO A 21 2.82 -5.29 -15.10
N PRO A 22 1.83 -6.14 -14.85
CA PRO A 22 2.01 -7.31 -14.00
C PRO A 22 3.24 -8.09 -14.46
N ASP A 23 4.11 -8.44 -13.52
CA ASP A 23 5.30 -9.24 -13.85
C ASP A 23 4.85 -10.55 -14.48
N PRO A 24 5.44 -10.97 -15.60
CA PRO A 24 5.05 -12.20 -16.28
C PRO A 24 5.23 -13.40 -15.34
N VAL A 25 4.18 -14.22 -15.23
CA VAL A 25 4.12 -15.33 -14.30
C VAL A 25 5.12 -16.41 -14.72
N PRO A 26 6.03 -16.88 -13.83
CA PRO A 26 7.00 -17.91 -14.18
C PRO A 26 6.32 -19.27 -14.35
N VAL A 27 6.49 -19.87 -15.52
CA VAL A 27 5.93 -21.17 -15.89
C VAL A 27 7.06 -22.11 -16.32
N GLY A 28 7.16 -23.26 -15.66
CA GLY A 28 8.11 -24.30 -16.00
C GLY A 28 7.66 -25.14 -17.21
N VAL A 29 8.57 -25.52 -18.06
CA VAL A 29 8.35 -26.45 -19.16
C VAL A 29 9.33 -27.61 -19.02
N VAL A 30 8.83 -28.84 -18.94
CA VAL A 30 9.67 -30.05 -18.90
C VAL A 30 10.20 -30.34 -20.30
N SER A 31 11.49 -30.69 -20.38
CA SER A 31 12.13 -31.05 -21.64
C SER A 31 11.44 -32.25 -22.27
N GLY A 32 11.06 -32.13 -23.56
CA GLY A 32 10.36 -33.15 -24.32
C GLY A 32 10.33 -32.81 -25.79
N PRO A 33 9.72 -33.66 -26.65
CA PRO A 33 9.70 -33.48 -28.08
C PRO A 33 9.12 -32.15 -28.56
N VAL A 34 8.15 -31.61 -27.80
CA VAL A 34 7.37 -30.40 -28.15
C VAL A 34 7.72 -29.22 -27.19
N SER A 35 8.71 -29.38 -26.34
CA SER A 35 9.08 -28.36 -25.34
C SER A 35 9.47 -27.01 -25.95
N LYS A 36 10.11 -27.01 -27.12
CA LYS A 36 10.48 -25.79 -27.84
C LYS A 36 9.26 -25.02 -28.30
N GLU A 37 8.30 -25.70 -28.94
CA GLU A 37 7.04 -25.10 -29.39
C GLU A 37 6.27 -24.48 -28.24
N ILE A 38 6.16 -25.21 -27.12
CA ILE A 38 5.49 -24.72 -25.91
C ILE A 38 6.22 -23.48 -25.36
N THR A 39 7.55 -23.52 -25.30
CA THR A 39 8.34 -22.40 -24.79
C THR A 39 8.19 -21.16 -25.66
N GLU A 40 8.21 -21.31 -26.99
CA GLU A 40 8.00 -20.23 -27.94
C GLU A 40 6.57 -19.66 -27.85
N ALA A 41 5.56 -20.52 -27.75
CA ALA A 41 4.17 -20.11 -27.57
C ALA A 41 3.97 -19.30 -26.27
N LEU A 42 4.56 -19.74 -25.16
CA LEU A 42 4.51 -19.05 -23.88
C LEU A 42 5.26 -17.72 -23.93
N ALA A 43 6.45 -17.67 -24.53
CA ALA A 43 7.23 -16.44 -24.69
C ALA A 43 6.50 -15.41 -25.57
N ALA A 44 5.84 -15.85 -26.63
CA ALA A 44 5.09 -14.98 -27.53
C ALA A 44 3.87 -14.33 -26.86
N SER A 45 3.33 -14.91 -25.79
CA SER A 45 2.17 -14.35 -25.08
C SER A 45 2.48 -13.06 -24.31
N GLY A 46 3.74 -12.86 -23.90
CA GLY A 46 4.16 -11.71 -23.08
C GLY A 46 3.66 -11.72 -21.63
N THR A 47 2.67 -12.54 -21.30
CA THR A 47 2.07 -12.64 -19.95
C THR A 47 2.75 -13.69 -19.08
N VAL A 48 3.52 -14.58 -19.69
CA VAL A 48 4.15 -15.72 -19.03
C VAL A 48 5.66 -15.74 -19.31
N LYS A 49 6.44 -16.07 -18.31
CA LYS A 49 7.91 -16.24 -18.44
C LYS A 49 8.25 -17.73 -18.39
N PRO A 50 8.58 -18.37 -19.55
CA PRO A 50 8.91 -19.77 -19.58
C PRO A 50 10.28 -20.06 -18.94
N ALA A 51 10.40 -21.17 -18.19
CA ALA A 51 11.61 -21.69 -17.60
C ALA A 51 11.74 -23.18 -17.94
N GLY A 52 12.82 -23.59 -18.62
CA GLY A 52 13.05 -24.99 -18.99
C GLY A 52 13.58 -25.82 -17.83
N PHE A 53 13.08 -27.05 -17.67
CA PHE A 53 13.57 -28.05 -16.71
C PHE A 53 13.94 -29.33 -17.43
N ALA A 54 15.08 -29.93 -17.05
CA ALA A 54 15.54 -31.14 -17.68
C ALA A 54 14.68 -32.36 -17.30
N THR A 55 14.22 -32.41 -16.05
CA THR A 55 13.40 -33.51 -15.54
C THR A 55 12.13 -33.00 -14.86
N LEU A 56 11.11 -33.89 -14.81
CA LEU A 56 9.88 -33.60 -14.08
C LEU A 56 10.15 -33.34 -12.58
N ALA A 57 11.11 -34.08 -12.00
CA ALA A 57 11.45 -33.96 -10.58
C ALA A 57 11.99 -32.56 -10.25
N ASP A 58 12.88 -32.01 -11.07
CA ASP A 58 13.44 -30.65 -10.89
C ASP A 58 12.32 -29.59 -11.00
N GLY A 59 11.41 -29.78 -11.97
CA GLY A 59 10.25 -28.93 -12.17
C GLY A 59 9.29 -28.92 -10.96
N LEU A 60 9.00 -30.10 -10.40
CA LEU A 60 8.16 -30.23 -9.21
C LEU A 60 8.81 -29.63 -7.97
N GLU A 61 10.13 -29.74 -7.83
CA GLU A 61 10.85 -29.07 -6.74
C GLU A 61 10.79 -27.56 -6.88
N ALA A 62 10.96 -27.03 -8.10
CA ALA A 62 10.80 -25.61 -8.38
C ALA A 62 9.36 -25.10 -8.09
N LEU A 63 8.36 -25.93 -8.38
CA LEU A 63 6.96 -25.63 -8.05
C LEU A 63 6.73 -25.59 -6.53
N ARG A 64 7.24 -26.58 -5.79
CA ARG A 64 7.15 -26.65 -4.32
C ARG A 64 7.87 -25.48 -3.63
N THR A 65 9.02 -25.07 -4.16
CA THR A 65 9.80 -23.94 -3.62
C THR A 65 9.25 -22.58 -4.07
N GLY A 66 8.19 -22.53 -4.87
CA GLY A 66 7.56 -21.31 -5.33
C GLY A 66 8.35 -20.52 -6.39
N LYS A 67 9.37 -21.12 -7.00
CA LYS A 67 10.14 -20.52 -8.10
C LYS A 67 9.32 -20.41 -9.39
N ILE A 68 8.36 -21.30 -9.57
CA ILE A 68 7.40 -21.29 -10.67
C ILE A 68 5.98 -21.43 -10.11
N ALA A 69 5.01 -20.90 -10.82
CA ALA A 69 3.59 -20.99 -10.46
C ALA A 69 2.87 -22.17 -11.10
N LEU A 70 3.39 -22.64 -12.23
CA LEU A 70 2.83 -23.72 -13.03
C LEU A 70 3.99 -24.52 -13.66
N LEU A 71 3.84 -25.84 -13.75
CA LEU A 71 4.73 -26.69 -14.52
C LEU A 71 3.92 -27.38 -15.63
N VAL A 72 4.41 -27.27 -16.86
CA VAL A 72 3.82 -27.86 -18.06
C VAL A 72 4.66 -29.04 -18.49
N GLU A 73 4.01 -30.19 -18.65
CA GLU A 73 4.61 -31.41 -19.16
C GLU A 73 3.78 -31.90 -20.34
N GLN A 74 4.44 -32.39 -21.37
CA GLN A 74 3.77 -33.06 -22.48
C GLN A 74 4.49 -34.36 -22.84
N THR A 75 3.82 -35.45 -22.54
CA THR A 75 4.11 -36.81 -23.01
C THR A 75 3.10 -37.18 -24.09
N ASP A 76 2.01 -37.84 -23.72
CA ASP A 76 0.89 -38.16 -24.62
C ASP A 76 -0.17 -37.05 -24.62
N ALA A 77 -0.37 -36.41 -23.48
CA ALA A 77 -1.28 -35.31 -23.27
C ALA A 77 -0.59 -34.12 -22.62
N LEU A 78 -1.15 -32.92 -22.81
CA LEU A 78 -0.70 -31.70 -22.12
C LEU A 78 -1.15 -31.76 -20.66
N THR A 79 -0.18 -31.88 -19.74
CA THR A 79 -0.44 -31.99 -18.31
C THR A 79 0.06 -30.76 -17.57
N TYR A 80 -0.78 -30.23 -16.70
CA TYR A 80 -0.49 -29.05 -15.87
C TYR A 80 -0.35 -29.46 -14.42
N HIS A 81 0.83 -29.25 -13.83
CA HIS A 81 1.09 -29.43 -12.43
C HIS A 81 1.04 -28.05 -11.74
N LEU A 82 0.15 -27.88 -10.80
CA LEU A 82 -0.06 -26.61 -10.09
C LEU A 82 -0.46 -26.86 -8.64
N ASP A 83 -0.19 -25.86 -7.79
CA ASP A 83 -0.70 -25.83 -6.43
C ASP A 83 -2.06 -25.10 -6.42
N ALA A 84 -3.14 -25.84 -6.17
CA ALA A 84 -4.50 -25.32 -6.19
C ALA A 84 -4.77 -24.27 -5.09
N THR A 85 -3.92 -24.19 -4.07
CA THR A 85 -4.06 -23.21 -2.98
C THR A 85 -3.52 -21.82 -3.38
N ARG A 86 -2.77 -21.73 -4.47
CA ARG A 86 -2.15 -20.49 -4.94
C ARG A 86 -2.99 -19.81 -6.02
N PRO A 87 -3.41 -18.54 -5.83
CA PRO A 87 -4.21 -17.80 -6.82
C PRO A 87 -3.46 -17.58 -8.15
N ASP A 88 -2.14 -17.30 -8.08
CA ASP A 88 -1.26 -17.09 -9.22
C ASP A 88 -1.13 -18.35 -10.10
N ALA A 89 -1.19 -19.54 -9.52
CA ALA A 89 -1.12 -20.80 -10.26
C ALA A 89 -2.34 -21.02 -11.17
N ARG A 90 -3.52 -20.60 -10.73
CA ARG A 90 -4.74 -20.69 -11.57
C ARG A 90 -4.70 -19.73 -12.74
N ILE A 91 -4.20 -18.51 -12.52
CA ILE A 91 -4.01 -17.51 -13.58
C ILE A 91 -2.97 -18.01 -14.58
N ALA A 92 -1.81 -18.49 -14.08
CA ALA A 92 -0.75 -19.07 -14.89
C ALA A 92 -1.26 -20.20 -15.79
N ARG A 93 -2.12 -21.09 -15.27
CA ARG A 93 -2.72 -22.17 -16.06
C ARG A 93 -3.59 -21.64 -17.18
N LEU A 94 -4.48 -20.69 -16.89
CA LEU A 94 -5.39 -20.14 -17.92
C LEU A 94 -4.62 -19.43 -19.02
N GLU A 95 -3.63 -18.63 -18.67
CA GLU A 95 -2.77 -17.92 -19.63
C GLU A 95 -1.91 -18.88 -20.45
N ALA A 96 -1.28 -19.86 -19.79
CA ALA A 96 -0.47 -20.85 -20.48
C ALA A 96 -1.30 -21.72 -21.42
N ASP A 97 -2.47 -22.20 -20.98
CA ASP A 97 -3.37 -22.98 -21.83
C ASP A 97 -3.84 -22.17 -23.05
N ALA A 98 -4.26 -20.91 -22.84
CA ALA A 98 -4.67 -20.04 -23.92
C ALA A 98 -3.55 -19.77 -24.93
N ALA A 99 -2.31 -19.56 -24.45
CA ALA A 99 -1.14 -19.33 -25.30
C ALA A 99 -0.80 -20.58 -26.16
N ILE A 100 -0.74 -21.75 -25.52
CA ILE A 100 -0.43 -23.01 -26.18
C ILE A 100 -1.52 -23.39 -27.21
N GLN A 101 -2.80 -23.25 -26.84
CA GLN A 101 -3.92 -23.55 -27.68
C GLN A 101 -3.97 -22.64 -28.93
N ARG A 102 -3.70 -21.33 -28.75
CA ARG A 102 -3.60 -20.38 -29.86
C ARG A 102 -2.45 -20.72 -30.82
N ALA A 103 -1.28 -21.07 -30.28
CA ALA A 103 -0.15 -21.51 -31.09
C ALA A 103 -0.48 -22.77 -31.91
N ARG A 104 -1.35 -23.65 -31.37
CA ARG A 104 -1.84 -24.86 -32.06
C ARG A 104 -3.00 -24.61 -33.04
N GLY A 105 -3.32 -23.35 -33.32
CA GLY A 105 -4.34 -22.98 -34.30
C GLY A 105 -5.76 -22.86 -33.75
N ARG A 106 -5.96 -22.79 -32.44
CA ARG A 106 -7.28 -22.47 -31.91
C ARG A 106 -7.66 -21.05 -32.34
N VAL A 107 -8.77 -20.96 -33.06
CA VAL A 107 -9.41 -19.71 -33.44
C VAL A 107 -10.55 -19.44 -32.45
N ASP A 108 -10.54 -18.31 -31.80
CA ASP A 108 -11.64 -17.93 -30.92
C ASP A 108 -12.85 -17.53 -31.78
N PRO A 109 -14.02 -18.15 -31.58
CA PRO A 109 -15.20 -17.92 -32.42
C PRO A 109 -15.76 -16.51 -32.30
N SER A 110 -15.40 -15.79 -31.26
CA SER A 110 -15.80 -14.40 -31.03
C SER A 110 -14.58 -13.59 -30.61
N PRO A 111 -14.08 -12.66 -31.45
CA PRO A 111 -12.93 -11.82 -31.07
C PRO A 111 -13.33 -10.89 -29.93
N ALA A 112 -12.71 -11.09 -28.77
CA ALA A 112 -12.88 -10.21 -27.66
C ALA A 112 -12.03 -8.95 -27.85
N ARG A 113 -12.64 -7.78 -27.70
CA ARG A 113 -11.95 -6.50 -27.67
C ARG A 113 -11.76 -6.08 -26.21
N GLU A 114 -10.54 -6.08 -25.74
CA GLU A 114 -10.24 -5.57 -24.41
C GLU A 114 -10.18 -4.04 -24.43
N THR A 115 -11.01 -3.42 -23.65
CA THR A 115 -10.94 -1.98 -23.38
C THR A 115 -10.48 -1.80 -21.97
N LEU A 116 -9.23 -1.39 -21.78
CA LEU A 116 -8.69 -1.09 -20.46
C LEU A 116 -9.36 0.17 -19.92
N VAL A 117 -10.19 0.00 -18.91
CA VAL A 117 -10.80 1.12 -18.20
C VAL A 117 -9.81 1.62 -17.15
N HIS A 118 -9.08 2.67 -17.50
CA HIS A 118 -8.23 3.37 -16.55
C HIS A 118 -9.05 4.45 -15.85
N ASP A 119 -9.77 4.07 -14.81
CA ASP A 119 -10.44 5.06 -13.97
C ASP A 119 -9.41 5.89 -13.21
N LYS A 120 -9.52 7.21 -13.39
CA LYS A 120 -8.72 8.17 -12.61
C LYS A 120 -9.05 7.97 -11.13
N GLY A 121 -8.10 7.56 -10.30
CA GLY A 121 -8.29 7.27 -8.88
C GLY A 121 -8.16 5.78 -8.52
N SER A 122 -7.91 4.90 -9.50
CA SER A 122 -7.66 3.47 -9.28
C SER A 122 -6.19 3.13 -9.02
N ARG A 123 -5.29 4.10 -9.17
CA ARG A 123 -3.86 3.88 -8.93
C ARG A 123 -3.60 3.70 -7.43
N TYR A 124 -2.62 2.86 -7.09
CA TYR A 124 -2.23 2.63 -5.70
C TYR A 124 -1.89 3.93 -4.96
N ILE A 125 -1.24 4.89 -5.63
CA ILE A 125 -0.89 6.20 -5.05
C ILE A 125 -2.13 7.03 -4.67
N ASP A 126 -3.22 6.89 -5.40
CA ASP A 126 -4.46 7.65 -5.14
C ASP A 126 -5.12 7.18 -3.82
N PHE A 127 -4.89 5.92 -3.43
CA PHE A 127 -5.29 5.36 -2.14
C PHE A 127 -4.24 5.61 -1.04
N LEU A 128 -2.96 5.53 -1.40
CA LEU A 128 -1.85 5.64 -0.46
C LEU A 128 -1.76 7.02 0.20
N LEU A 129 -1.95 8.11 -0.57
CA LEU A 129 -1.84 9.48 -0.07
C LEU A 129 -2.84 9.79 1.06
N PRO A 130 -4.15 9.52 0.91
CA PRO A 130 -5.11 9.68 2.00
C PRO A 130 -4.77 8.79 3.21
N GLY A 131 -4.25 7.58 2.97
CA GLY A 131 -3.82 6.66 4.02
C GLY A 131 -2.66 7.22 4.85
N ILE A 132 -1.62 7.74 4.20
CA ILE A 132 -0.47 8.38 4.86
C ILE A 132 -0.93 9.62 5.63
N LEU A 133 -1.82 10.43 5.04
CA LEU A 133 -2.38 11.60 5.70
C LEU A 133 -3.15 11.21 6.98
N GLY A 134 -3.96 10.16 6.92
CA GLY A 134 -4.69 9.64 8.08
C GLY A 134 -3.76 9.11 9.18
N LEU A 135 -2.72 8.35 8.78
CA LEU A 135 -1.68 7.84 9.68
C LEU A 135 -0.92 8.98 10.39
N ASN A 136 -0.54 10.01 9.62
CA ASN A 136 0.16 11.16 10.17
C ASN A 136 -0.75 11.96 11.12
N LEU A 137 -2.02 12.13 10.75
CA LEU A 137 -3.02 12.78 11.59
C LEU A 137 -3.19 12.06 12.94
N MET A 138 -3.27 10.73 12.90
CA MET A 138 -3.34 9.89 14.09
C MET A 138 -2.09 10.05 14.96
N GLY A 139 -0.91 9.83 14.36
CA GLY A 139 0.37 9.91 15.08
C GLY A 139 0.58 11.27 15.73
N THR A 140 0.46 12.34 14.95
CA THR A 140 0.67 13.70 15.44
C THR A 140 -0.43 14.16 16.41
N GLY A 141 -1.66 13.67 16.27
CA GLY A 141 -2.75 13.92 17.21
C GLY A 141 -2.51 13.28 18.57
N ILE A 142 -2.25 11.98 18.59
CA ILE A 142 -2.04 11.24 19.85
C ILE A 142 -0.69 11.60 20.47
N TRP A 143 0.42 11.45 19.73
CA TRP A 143 1.76 11.66 20.23
C TRP A 143 2.09 13.13 20.46
N GLY A 144 1.71 14.01 19.53
CA GLY A 144 2.04 15.43 19.61
C GLY A 144 1.45 16.09 20.85
N ILE A 145 0.17 15.89 21.12
CA ILE A 145 -0.51 16.47 22.27
C ILE A 145 -0.14 15.73 23.56
N GLY A 146 -0.19 14.40 23.53
CA GLY A 146 0.10 13.59 24.70
C GLY A 146 1.52 13.80 25.22
N PHE A 147 2.51 13.72 24.33
CA PHE A 147 3.92 13.95 24.68
C PHE A 147 4.19 15.38 25.16
N SER A 148 3.58 16.38 24.54
CA SER A 148 3.70 17.78 24.95
C SER A 148 3.23 17.99 26.40
N ILE A 149 2.10 17.40 26.78
CA ILE A 149 1.54 17.54 28.12
C ILE A 149 2.37 16.80 29.17
N VAL A 150 2.80 15.57 28.87
CA VAL A 150 3.64 14.79 29.80
C VAL A 150 4.98 15.50 30.01
N ASN A 151 5.59 16.02 28.95
CA ASN A 151 6.84 16.78 29.01
C ASN A 151 6.69 18.09 29.84
N ALA A 152 5.58 18.83 29.63
CA ALA A 152 5.24 20.01 30.37
C ALA A 152 5.03 19.69 31.89
N ARG A 153 4.45 18.51 32.17
CA ARG A 153 4.29 18.03 33.56
C ARG A 153 5.64 17.72 34.21
N LEU A 154 6.52 17.00 33.54
CA LEU A 154 7.85 16.62 34.02
C LEU A 154 8.75 17.84 34.24
N LYS A 155 8.72 18.79 33.33
CA LYS A 155 9.44 20.07 33.45
C LYS A 155 8.81 21.02 34.47
N LYS A 156 7.75 20.61 35.16
CA LYS A 156 7.00 21.44 36.14
C LYS A 156 6.40 22.72 35.54
N THR A 157 6.38 22.87 34.20
CA THR A 157 5.84 24.05 33.51
C THR A 157 4.34 24.21 33.78
N LEU A 158 3.59 23.10 33.92
CA LEU A 158 2.19 23.16 34.32
C LEU A 158 1.99 23.75 35.73
N LYS A 159 2.94 23.55 36.67
CA LYS A 159 2.89 24.16 38.02
C LYS A 159 3.15 25.65 37.94
N LEU A 160 4.10 26.06 37.11
CA LEU A 160 4.39 27.49 36.89
C LEU A 160 3.19 28.19 36.25
N MET A 161 2.53 27.58 35.27
CA MET A 161 1.31 28.10 34.65
C MET A 161 0.16 28.18 35.64
N ALA A 162 0.03 27.21 36.55
CA ALA A 162 -1.00 27.25 37.59
C ALA A 162 -0.77 28.34 38.67
N ALA A 163 0.44 28.88 38.78
CA ALA A 163 0.78 30.01 39.65
C ALA A 163 0.50 31.38 38.99
N THR A 164 0.21 31.39 37.68
CA THR A 164 -0.21 32.59 36.91
C THR A 164 -1.73 32.74 36.95
N PRO A 165 -2.29 33.97 36.77
CA PRO A 165 -3.74 34.18 36.70
C PRO A 165 -4.40 33.62 35.43
N MET A 166 -3.70 32.76 34.63
CA MET A 166 -4.16 32.17 33.41
C MET A 166 -5.16 31.02 33.67
N ARG A 167 -6.25 30.95 32.91
CA ARG A 167 -7.20 29.84 33.00
C ARG A 167 -6.59 28.56 32.42
N LYS A 168 -6.79 27.43 33.11
CA LYS A 168 -6.29 26.12 32.62
C LYS A 168 -6.78 25.74 31.24
N SER A 169 -7.99 26.19 30.88
CA SER A 169 -8.57 26.02 29.54
C SER A 169 -7.76 26.73 28.46
N ASP A 170 -7.17 27.90 28.76
CA ASP A 170 -6.45 28.70 27.78
C ASP A 170 -5.20 27.98 27.27
N TYR A 171 -4.51 27.24 28.15
CA TYR A 171 -3.39 26.38 27.77
C TYR A 171 -3.82 25.27 26.81
N LEU A 172 -4.92 24.57 27.11
CA LEU A 172 -5.42 23.49 26.28
C LEU A 172 -5.91 24.02 24.93
N LEU A 173 -6.62 25.16 24.93
CA LEU A 173 -7.07 25.82 23.72
C LEU A 173 -5.90 26.28 22.85
N ALA A 174 -4.87 26.87 23.44
CA ALA A 174 -3.67 27.28 22.72
C ALA A 174 -2.95 26.08 22.08
N GLN A 175 -2.88 24.95 22.79
CA GLN A 175 -2.31 23.71 22.27
C GLN A 175 -3.12 23.15 21.08
N MET A 176 -4.45 23.16 21.19
CA MET A 176 -5.35 22.74 20.11
C MET A 176 -5.28 23.67 18.92
N LEU A 177 -5.28 24.99 19.15
CA LEU A 177 -5.20 25.98 18.07
C LEU A 177 -3.86 25.92 17.33
N SER A 178 -2.76 25.79 18.04
CA SER A 178 -1.46 25.58 17.44
C SER A 178 -1.46 24.33 16.58
N ARG A 179 -2.02 23.23 17.08
CA ARG A 179 -2.14 21.99 16.32
C ARG A 179 -3.00 22.14 15.08
N PHE A 180 -4.11 22.89 15.17
CA PHE A 180 -4.98 23.16 14.03
C PHE A 180 -4.24 23.94 12.92
N VAL A 181 -3.43 24.92 13.25
CA VAL A 181 -2.62 25.66 12.28
C VAL A 181 -1.64 24.72 11.58
N PHE A 182 -0.92 23.88 12.32
CA PHE A 182 -0.03 22.88 11.73
C PHE A 182 -0.77 21.89 10.84
N LEU A 183 -1.96 21.46 11.24
CA LEU A 183 -2.81 20.56 10.47
C LEU A 183 -3.19 21.13 9.10
N VAL A 184 -3.61 22.39 9.06
CA VAL A 184 -3.98 23.05 7.80
C VAL A 184 -2.79 23.10 6.84
N VAL A 185 -1.61 23.45 7.36
CA VAL A 185 -0.37 23.48 6.57
C VAL A 185 0.00 22.06 6.10
N GLU A 186 -0.08 21.07 6.99
CA GLU A 186 0.26 19.68 6.70
C GLU A 186 -0.61 19.09 5.59
N VAL A 187 -1.93 19.23 5.72
CA VAL A 187 -2.89 18.79 4.71
C VAL A 187 -2.68 19.52 3.38
N GLY A 188 -2.48 20.84 3.44
CA GLY A 188 -2.24 21.67 2.25
C GLY A 188 -0.97 21.23 1.50
N VAL A 189 0.13 21.06 2.22
CA VAL A 189 1.41 20.60 1.64
C VAL A 189 1.27 19.20 1.04
N MET A 190 0.61 18.27 1.75
CA MET A 190 0.45 16.90 1.28
C MET A 190 -0.44 16.82 0.03
N LEU A 191 -1.53 17.59 -0.01
CA LEU A 191 -2.39 17.68 -1.19
C LEU A 191 -1.65 18.32 -2.37
N ALA A 192 -0.97 19.45 -2.14
CA ALA A 192 -0.18 20.12 -3.18
C ALA A 192 0.90 19.19 -3.75
N PHE A 193 1.59 18.45 -2.89
CA PHE A 193 2.59 17.46 -3.28
C PHE A 193 1.96 16.31 -4.10
N GLY A 194 0.83 15.76 -3.65
CA GLY A 194 0.13 14.68 -4.36
C GLY A 194 -0.31 15.09 -5.77
N VAL A 195 -0.80 16.31 -5.91
CA VAL A 195 -1.19 16.86 -7.21
C VAL A 195 0.03 17.16 -8.08
N ALA A 196 1.06 17.81 -7.54
CA ALA A 196 2.23 18.24 -8.32
C ALA A 196 3.14 17.08 -8.73
N ALA A 197 3.40 16.11 -7.83
CA ALA A 197 4.33 15.02 -8.08
C ALA A 197 3.67 13.81 -8.77
N PHE A 198 2.43 13.49 -8.41
CA PHE A 198 1.75 12.27 -8.87
C PHE A 198 0.49 12.53 -9.71
N HIS A 199 0.13 13.80 -9.91
CA HIS A 199 -1.08 14.19 -10.66
C HIS A 199 -2.35 13.48 -10.11
N VAL A 200 -2.43 13.36 -8.77
CA VAL A 200 -3.58 12.74 -8.10
C VAL A 200 -4.81 13.64 -8.28
N PRO A 201 -5.89 13.12 -8.85
CA PRO A 201 -7.09 13.91 -9.06
C PRO A 201 -7.80 14.13 -7.73
N ILE A 202 -7.99 15.38 -7.33
CA ILE A 202 -8.81 15.71 -6.18
C ILE A 202 -10.28 15.55 -6.59
N ARG A 203 -10.91 14.48 -6.09
CA ARG A 203 -12.34 14.21 -6.32
C ARG A 203 -13.13 14.52 -5.05
N GLY A 204 -14.20 15.26 -5.18
CA GLY A 204 -15.10 15.61 -4.08
C GLY A 204 -14.89 17.02 -3.53
N SER A 205 -15.53 17.30 -2.40
CA SER A 205 -15.51 18.61 -1.77
C SER A 205 -14.30 18.76 -0.85
N LEU A 206 -13.45 19.76 -1.11
CA LEU A 206 -12.36 20.14 -0.20
C LEU A 206 -12.89 20.56 1.18
N GLY A 207 -14.10 21.13 1.23
CA GLY A 207 -14.76 21.46 2.50
C GLY A 207 -15.09 20.23 3.33
N LEU A 208 -15.58 19.16 2.69
CA LEU A 208 -15.84 17.89 3.37
C LEU A 208 -14.54 17.23 3.84
N LEU A 209 -13.50 17.25 3.01
CA LEU A 209 -12.17 16.77 3.41
C LEU A 209 -11.65 17.53 4.62
N GLY A 210 -11.75 18.86 4.61
CA GLY A 210 -11.38 19.71 5.74
C GLY A 210 -12.17 19.37 7.01
N LEU A 211 -13.49 19.21 6.90
CA LEU A 211 -14.35 18.84 8.03
C LEU A 211 -13.94 17.49 8.64
N VAL A 212 -13.78 16.45 7.80
CA VAL A 212 -13.36 15.10 8.24
C VAL A 212 -11.98 15.14 8.91
N THR A 213 -11.06 15.91 8.34
CA THR A 213 -9.70 16.08 8.87
C THR A 213 -9.72 16.77 10.24
N VAL A 214 -10.53 17.81 10.41
CA VAL A 214 -10.69 18.51 11.70
C VAL A 214 -11.31 17.59 12.75
N LEU A 215 -12.39 16.90 12.41
CA LEU A 215 -13.06 15.96 13.33
C LEU A 215 -12.10 14.82 13.72
N GLY A 216 -11.34 14.27 12.76
CA GLY A 216 -10.32 13.27 13.01
C GLY A 216 -9.23 13.79 13.96
N ALA A 217 -8.71 14.99 13.69
CA ALA A 217 -7.70 15.63 14.55
C ALA A 217 -8.19 15.84 15.98
N LEU A 218 -9.42 16.31 16.15
CA LEU A 218 -10.04 16.48 17.47
C LEU A 218 -10.21 15.14 18.20
N SER A 219 -10.62 14.10 17.49
CA SER A 219 -10.79 12.78 18.04
C SER A 219 -9.45 12.19 18.53
N PHE A 220 -8.41 12.25 17.69
CA PHE A 220 -7.07 11.77 18.07
C PHE A 220 -6.44 12.64 19.16
N ALA A 221 -6.68 13.96 19.15
CA ALA A 221 -6.27 14.85 20.23
C ALA A 221 -6.95 14.45 21.56
N GLY A 222 -8.22 14.12 21.54
CA GLY A 222 -8.95 13.63 22.71
C GLY A 222 -8.37 12.33 23.26
N ILE A 223 -8.04 11.37 22.38
CA ILE A 223 -7.37 10.13 22.77
C ILE A 223 -6.00 10.42 23.37
N GLY A 224 -5.19 11.30 22.75
CA GLY A 224 -3.91 11.73 23.27
C GLY A 224 -4.00 12.37 24.66
N LEU A 225 -5.01 13.22 24.90
CA LEU A 225 -5.29 13.81 26.20
C LEU A 225 -5.66 12.74 27.24
N LEU A 226 -6.48 11.79 26.87
CA LEU A 226 -6.97 10.73 27.75
C LEU A 226 -5.83 9.79 28.18
N THR A 227 -4.97 9.41 27.23
CA THR A 227 -3.80 8.57 27.48
C THR A 227 -2.77 9.28 28.35
N CYS A 228 -2.46 10.56 28.07
CA CYS A 228 -1.50 11.32 28.86
C CYS A 228 -2.02 11.71 30.26
N ALA A 229 -3.33 11.70 30.49
CA ALA A 229 -3.90 11.97 31.82
C ALA A 229 -3.43 10.93 32.85
N ARG A 230 -3.24 9.69 32.45
CA ARG A 230 -2.78 8.57 33.30
C ARG A 230 -1.27 8.42 33.36
N ALA A 231 -0.53 8.85 32.33
CA ALA A 231 0.91 8.70 32.24
C ALA A 231 1.64 9.66 33.20
N ARG A 232 2.51 9.11 34.05
CA ARG A 232 3.38 9.89 34.98
C ARG A 232 4.81 10.04 34.49
N THR A 233 5.25 9.17 33.56
CA THR A 233 6.59 9.19 32.95
C THR A 233 6.47 9.18 31.43
N LEU A 234 7.55 9.51 30.72
CA LEU A 234 7.60 9.46 29.25
C LEU A 234 7.49 8.02 28.74
N GLU A 235 8.10 7.07 29.45
CA GLU A 235 8.06 5.64 29.10
C GLU A 235 6.65 5.09 29.21
N ALA A 236 5.94 5.44 30.29
CA ALA A 236 4.54 5.06 30.47
C ALA A 236 3.63 5.71 29.42
N ALA A 237 3.90 6.95 29.04
CA ALA A 237 3.20 7.63 27.96
C ALA A 237 3.42 6.90 26.61
N ASN A 238 4.68 6.59 26.31
CA ASN A 238 5.06 5.86 25.10
C ASN A 238 4.36 4.49 25.01
N GLY A 239 4.35 3.73 26.11
CA GLY A 239 3.70 2.43 26.15
C GLY A 239 2.17 2.48 26.03
N LEU A 240 1.52 3.57 26.46
CA LEU A 240 0.07 3.76 26.34
C LEU A 240 -0.35 4.31 24.97
N MET A 241 0.56 4.96 24.24
CA MET A 241 0.28 5.59 22.95
C MET A 241 0.63 4.68 21.75
N ASN A 242 1.40 3.60 21.95
CA ASN A 242 1.66 2.53 20.99
C ASN A 242 0.62 1.43 21.07
#